data_c62c1e82ea21e1b890a967a26ca973a0
#
_entry.id   c62c1e82ea21e1b890a967a26ca973a0
#
_cell.length_a   1.000
_cell.length_b   1.000
_cell.length_c   1.000
_cell.angle_alpha   90.00
_cell.angle_beta   90.00
_cell.angle_gamma   90.00
#
_symmetry.space_group_name_H-M   'P 1'
#
loop_
_entity.id
_entity.type
_entity.pdbx_description
1 polymer ?
#
loop_
_entity_poly.entity_id
_entity_poly.type
_entity_poly.pdbx_seq_one_letter_code
_entity_poly.pdbx_strand_id
1 'polypeptide(L)'
;MSKTPPTAIHRMVERSRTDDYPAVVAKLESGWVIMGERQVLAGYCLLLPDPVVEHLNVLTGVRRTRFLEDMARTGDAVQHCTGAVRINYAVFGNVEPALHAHIFPRRADEPAATRTSQPWALDWNAAPPYSDDAHGELKRRIGEYLAKSATHESKRS
;
A
#
# COMPACT_ATOMS: atom_id res chain seq x y z
N MET A 1 -6.09 25.12 19.24
CA MET A 1 -5.29 24.25 18.36
C MET A 1 -6.12 23.91 17.13
N SER A 2 -5.69 24.39 15.98
CA SER A 2 -6.36 24.09 14.71
C SER A 2 -6.18 22.60 14.41
N LYS A 3 -7.25 21.80 14.49
CA LYS A 3 -7.22 20.43 13.98
C LYS A 3 -7.15 20.51 12.47
N THR A 4 -6.07 20.06 11.89
CA THR A 4 -5.98 19.84 10.44
C THR A 4 -7.23 19.05 9.99
N PRO A 5 -7.94 19.52 8.95
CA PRO A 5 -9.14 18.81 8.50
C PRO A 5 -8.80 17.39 8.06
N PRO A 6 -9.75 16.44 8.19
CA PRO A 6 -9.51 15.06 7.76
C PRO A 6 -9.11 14.98 6.30
N THR A 7 -7.98 14.36 6.02
CA THR A 7 -7.43 14.13 4.67
C THR A 7 -8.11 12.92 4.00
N ALA A 8 -7.78 12.66 2.73
CA ALA A 8 -8.21 11.44 2.05
C ALA A 8 -7.75 10.17 2.80
N ILE A 9 -6.54 10.18 3.36
CA ILE A 9 -6.00 9.06 4.15
C ILE A 9 -6.85 8.80 5.41
N HIS A 10 -7.26 9.84 6.12
CA HIS A 10 -8.15 9.67 7.28
C HIS A 10 -9.46 8.98 6.90
N ARG A 11 -10.08 9.38 5.78
CA ARG A 11 -11.31 8.76 5.29
C ARG A 11 -11.11 7.30 4.87
N MET A 12 -10.00 6.99 4.21
CA MET A 12 -9.66 5.62 3.82
C MET A 12 -9.46 4.72 5.05
N VAL A 13 -8.74 5.19 6.07
CA VAL A 13 -8.52 4.44 7.32
C VAL A 13 -9.85 4.22 8.05
N GLU A 14 -10.70 5.24 8.14
CA GLU A 14 -12.02 5.11 8.78
C GLU A 14 -12.90 4.09 8.06
N ARG A 15 -12.97 4.13 6.73
CA ARG A 15 -13.67 3.12 5.93
C ARG A 15 -13.09 1.71 6.11
N SER A 16 -11.78 1.60 6.23
CA SER A 16 -11.12 0.31 6.47
C SER A 16 -11.49 -0.29 7.82
N ARG A 17 -11.70 0.54 8.85
CA ARG A 17 -12.13 0.10 10.18
C ARG A 17 -13.57 -0.40 10.23
N THR A 18 -14.42 0.07 9.32
CA THR A 18 -15.86 -0.21 9.30
C THR A 18 -16.25 -1.30 8.31
N ASP A 19 -15.30 -1.99 7.70
CA ASP A 19 -15.50 -2.99 6.63
C ASP A 19 -16.27 -2.46 5.40
N ASP A 20 -16.30 -1.14 5.22
CA ASP A 20 -16.96 -0.46 4.09
C ASP A 20 -15.96 -0.01 3.02
N TYR A 21 -14.88 -0.76 2.87
CA TYR A 21 -13.87 -0.42 1.87
C TYR A 21 -13.39 -1.67 1.11
N PRO A 22 -13.97 -1.96 -0.09
CA PRO A 22 -13.66 -3.16 -0.85
C PRO A 22 -12.18 -3.33 -1.20
N ALA A 23 -11.43 -2.21 -1.28
CA ALA A 23 -10.01 -2.23 -1.60
C ALA A 23 -9.10 -2.74 -0.47
N VAL A 24 -9.61 -2.96 0.74
CA VAL A 24 -8.81 -3.47 1.87
C VAL A 24 -8.23 -4.84 1.57
N VAL A 25 -6.92 -4.96 1.74
CA VAL A 25 -6.15 -6.21 1.58
C VAL A 25 -5.95 -6.89 2.93
N ALA A 26 -5.45 -6.14 3.91
CA ALA A 26 -5.11 -6.66 5.24
C ALA A 26 -5.00 -5.54 6.28
N LYS A 27 -5.25 -5.90 7.55
CA LYS A 27 -4.83 -5.13 8.72
C LYS A 27 -3.49 -5.67 9.20
N LEU A 28 -2.48 -4.81 9.22
CA LEU A 28 -1.17 -5.09 9.80
C LEU A 28 -1.02 -4.34 11.14
N GLU A 29 0.09 -4.58 11.83
CA GLU A 29 0.32 -3.97 13.15
C GLU A 29 0.42 -2.44 13.07
N SER A 30 1.05 -1.90 12.04
CA SER A 30 1.18 -0.44 11.86
C SER A 30 -0.02 0.23 11.20
N GLY A 31 -0.90 -0.52 10.52
CA GLY A 31 -2.00 0.09 9.78
C GLY A 31 -2.68 -0.84 8.78
N TRP A 32 -3.22 -0.27 7.72
CA TRP A 32 -4.02 -0.95 6.71
C TRP A 32 -3.29 -1.02 5.38
N VAL A 33 -3.29 -2.18 4.76
CA VAL A 33 -2.90 -2.36 3.37
C VAL A 33 -4.16 -2.31 2.51
N ILE A 34 -4.16 -1.44 1.50
CA ILE A 34 -5.26 -1.33 0.54
C ILE A 34 -4.73 -1.41 -0.89
N MET A 35 -5.55 -1.88 -1.80
CA MET A 35 -5.30 -1.71 -3.23
C MET A 35 -5.44 -0.23 -3.60
N GLY A 36 -4.54 0.28 -4.43
CA GLY A 36 -4.65 1.65 -4.93
C GLY A 36 -5.94 1.85 -5.74
N GLU A 37 -6.63 2.98 -5.55
CA GLU A 37 -7.91 3.27 -6.22
C GLU A 37 -7.78 3.30 -7.76
N ARG A 38 -6.62 3.68 -8.27
CA ARG A 38 -6.24 3.57 -9.68
C ARG A 38 -5.12 2.55 -9.79
N GLN A 39 -5.35 1.48 -10.50
CA GLN A 39 -4.38 0.41 -10.70
C GLN A 39 -3.48 0.71 -11.91
N VAL A 40 -2.69 1.79 -11.79
CA VAL A 40 -1.73 2.22 -12.83
C VAL A 40 -0.71 1.13 -13.14
N LEU A 41 -0.40 0.31 -12.14
CA LEU A 41 0.31 -0.96 -12.26
C LEU A 41 -0.49 -1.99 -11.47
N ALA A 42 -0.86 -3.09 -12.10
CA ALA A 42 -1.70 -4.10 -11.47
C ALA A 42 -1.03 -4.69 -10.22
N GLY A 43 -1.64 -4.55 -9.07
CA GLY A 43 -1.09 -4.91 -7.77
C GLY A 43 -0.53 -3.73 -6.97
N TYR A 44 -0.63 -2.51 -7.48
CA TYR A 44 -0.29 -1.31 -6.72
C TYR A 44 -1.09 -1.24 -5.42
N CYS A 45 -0.37 -1.11 -4.31
CA CYS A 45 -0.92 -1.03 -2.96
C CYS A 45 -0.47 0.23 -2.24
N LEU A 46 -1.23 0.57 -1.19
CA LEU A 46 -0.88 1.59 -0.21
C LEU A 46 -0.82 0.96 1.18
N LEU A 47 0.14 1.41 2.01
CA LEU A 47 0.12 1.19 3.45
C LEU A 47 -0.25 2.49 4.15
N LEU A 48 -1.32 2.45 4.93
CA LEU A 48 -1.87 3.58 5.66
C LEU A 48 -1.70 3.34 7.16
N PRO A 49 -0.99 4.21 7.91
CA PRO A 49 -0.83 4.01 9.35
C PRO A 49 -2.16 4.18 10.09
N ASP A 50 -2.34 3.38 11.13
CA ASP A 50 -3.48 3.49 12.03
C ASP A 50 -3.02 3.43 13.49
N PRO A 51 -3.09 4.52 14.24
CA PRO A 51 -3.70 5.82 13.92
C PRO A 51 -2.95 6.61 12.83
N VAL A 52 -3.68 7.44 12.09
CA VAL A 52 -3.12 8.31 11.07
C VAL A 52 -2.19 9.33 11.70
N VAL A 53 -1.03 9.55 11.08
CA VAL A 53 -0.04 10.58 11.48
C VAL A 53 0.34 11.44 10.29
N GLU A 54 0.95 12.59 10.53
CA GLU A 54 1.25 13.57 9.49
C GLU A 54 2.33 13.09 8.51
N HIS A 55 3.43 12.55 9.02
CA HIS A 55 4.55 12.07 8.18
C HIS A 55 5.43 11.06 8.93
N LEU A 56 6.33 10.41 8.20
CA LEU A 56 7.18 9.34 8.72
C LEU A 56 8.03 9.75 9.93
N ASN A 57 8.53 10.98 9.94
CA ASN A 57 9.44 11.44 11.00
C ASN A 57 8.72 11.74 12.34
N VAL A 58 7.40 11.80 12.36
CA VAL A 58 6.60 11.84 13.60
C VAL A 58 6.60 10.49 14.32
N LEU A 59 6.72 9.40 13.56
CA LEU A 59 6.89 8.08 14.16
C LEU A 59 8.30 7.94 14.74
N THR A 60 8.40 7.38 15.93
CA THR A 60 9.66 7.14 16.62
C THR A 60 9.73 5.70 17.16
N GLY A 61 10.94 5.23 17.45
CA GLY A 61 11.18 3.95 18.06
C GLY A 61 10.47 2.80 17.32
N VAL A 62 9.85 1.91 18.08
CA VAL A 62 9.19 0.71 17.56
C VAL A 62 8.07 1.00 16.56
N ARG A 63 7.37 2.12 16.70
CA ARG A 63 6.30 2.50 15.76
C ARG A 63 6.85 2.78 14.37
N ARG A 64 7.98 3.49 14.27
CA ARG A 64 8.65 3.74 12.98
C ARG A 64 9.18 2.45 12.37
N THR A 65 9.87 1.64 13.15
CA THR A 65 10.39 0.35 12.71
C THR A 65 9.28 -0.53 12.18
N ARG A 66 8.16 -0.61 12.88
CA ARG A 66 7.01 -1.43 12.49
C ARG A 66 6.38 -0.95 11.17
N PHE A 67 6.24 0.35 10.99
CA PHE A 67 5.71 0.89 9.73
C PHE A 67 6.62 0.57 8.54
N LEU A 68 7.93 0.74 8.70
CA LEU A 68 8.90 0.41 7.64
C LEU A 68 8.95 -1.08 7.35
N GLU A 69 8.87 -1.92 8.37
CA GLU A 69 8.78 -3.38 8.22
C GLU A 69 7.51 -3.80 7.48
N ASP A 70 6.35 -3.29 7.88
CA ASP A 70 5.08 -3.59 7.22
C ASP A 70 5.05 -3.10 5.77
N MET A 71 5.72 -1.98 5.47
CA MET A 71 5.90 -1.50 4.10
C MET A 71 6.70 -2.51 3.26
N ALA A 72 7.83 -3.00 3.78
CA ALA A 72 8.65 -3.99 3.10
C ALA A 72 7.90 -5.34 2.94
N ARG A 73 7.23 -5.82 3.98
CA ARG A 73 6.42 -7.05 3.95
C ARG A 73 5.30 -6.97 2.91
N THR A 74 4.64 -5.81 2.81
CA THR A 74 3.64 -5.58 1.76
C THR A 74 4.28 -5.68 0.38
N GLY A 75 5.48 -5.13 0.20
CA GLY A 75 6.25 -5.26 -1.03
C GLY A 75 6.59 -6.71 -1.36
N ASP A 76 7.01 -7.52 -0.38
CA ASP A 76 7.28 -8.95 -0.57
C ASP A 76 6.03 -9.68 -1.07
N ALA A 77 4.87 -9.41 -0.47
CA ALA A 77 3.59 -9.99 -0.87
C ALA A 77 3.21 -9.59 -2.30
N VAL A 78 3.31 -8.30 -2.62
CA VAL A 78 3.02 -7.78 -3.95
C VAL A 78 3.97 -8.37 -4.99
N GLN A 79 5.27 -8.42 -4.70
CA GLN A 79 6.27 -9.01 -5.59
C GLN A 79 5.96 -10.47 -5.88
N HIS A 80 5.70 -11.26 -4.85
CA HIS A 80 5.38 -12.68 -4.98
C HIS A 80 4.12 -12.90 -5.82
N CYS A 81 3.05 -12.14 -5.54
CA CYS A 81 1.75 -12.36 -6.19
C CYS A 81 1.68 -11.82 -7.62
N THR A 82 2.48 -10.83 -7.98
CA THR A 82 2.48 -10.21 -9.32
C THR A 82 3.57 -10.74 -10.24
N GLY A 83 4.59 -11.42 -9.70
CA GLY A 83 5.79 -11.77 -10.44
C GLY A 83 6.66 -10.56 -10.79
N ALA A 84 6.52 -9.47 -10.03
CA ALA A 84 7.33 -8.26 -10.25
C ALA A 84 8.81 -8.55 -10.04
N VAL A 85 9.65 -7.98 -10.90
CA VAL A 85 11.12 -8.07 -10.78
C VAL A 85 11.67 -7.10 -9.74
N ARG A 86 10.86 -6.10 -9.37
CA ARG A 86 11.24 -5.04 -8.42
C ARG A 86 10.00 -4.39 -7.84
N ILE A 87 10.13 -3.89 -6.62
CA ILE A 87 9.13 -3.01 -5.99
C ILE A 87 9.72 -1.60 -5.88
N ASN A 88 8.95 -0.62 -6.32
CA ASN A 88 9.24 0.78 -6.01
C ASN A 88 8.40 1.22 -4.81
N TYR A 89 9.05 1.88 -3.86
CA TYR A 89 8.40 2.48 -2.70
C TYR A 89 8.47 3.99 -2.79
N ALA A 90 7.40 4.66 -2.37
CA ALA A 90 7.40 6.11 -2.28
C ALA A 90 6.55 6.58 -1.09
N VAL A 91 7.07 7.60 -0.39
CA VAL A 91 6.40 8.24 0.74
C VAL A 91 6.44 9.74 0.49
N PHE A 92 5.32 10.32 0.06
CA PHE A 92 5.19 11.74 -0.20
C PHE A 92 4.15 12.36 0.75
N GLY A 93 4.27 13.66 1.01
CA GLY A 93 3.36 14.36 1.91
C GLY A 93 3.01 15.78 1.46
N ASN A 94 3.42 16.17 0.26
CA ASN A 94 3.25 17.53 -0.24
C ASN A 94 1.88 17.78 -0.91
N VAL A 95 1.19 16.74 -1.35
CA VAL A 95 -0.18 16.83 -1.89
C VAL A 95 -1.18 16.32 -0.86
N GLU A 96 -0.95 15.16 -0.31
CA GLU A 96 -1.77 14.55 0.76
C GLU A 96 -0.94 14.56 2.06
N PRO A 97 -1.23 15.48 2.99
CA PRO A 97 -0.37 15.73 4.16
C PRO A 97 -0.60 14.75 5.31
N ALA A 98 -0.84 13.50 5.01
CA ALA A 98 -0.91 12.40 5.97
C ALA A 98 -0.01 11.27 5.49
N LEU A 99 0.67 10.59 6.43
CA LEU A 99 1.57 9.49 6.11
C LEU A 99 0.85 8.39 5.34
N HIS A 100 1.41 8.01 4.21
CA HIS A 100 1.04 6.85 3.43
C HIS A 100 2.23 6.40 2.60
N ALA A 101 2.39 5.10 2.42
CA ALA A 101 3.43 4.54 1.58
C ALA A 101 2.81 3.93 0.32
N HIS A 102 3.36 4.28 -0.83
CA HIS A 102 3.02 3.68 -2.11
C HIS A 102 3.92 2.49 -2.39
N ILE A 103 3.37 1.37 -2.83
CA ILE A 103 4.08 0.12 -3.13
C ILE A 103 3.71 -0.30 -4.55
N PHE A 104 4.65 -0.12 -5.48
CA PHE A 104 4.44 -0.33 -6.90
C PHE A 104 5.21 -1.56 -7.42
N PRO A 105 4.52 -2.56 -7.98
CA PRO A 105 5.19 -3.67 -8.68
C PRO A 105 5.72 -3.18 -10.03
N ARG A 106 6.99 -3.48 -10.33
CA ARG A 106 7.60 -3.21 -11.63
C ARG A 106 7.90 -4.53 -12.32
N ARG A 107 7.35 -4.71 -13.50
CA ARG A 107 7.40 -5.97 -14.24
C ARG A 107 8.38 -5.90 -15.40
N ALA A 108 8.98 -7.04 -15.74
CA ALA A 108 9.90 -7.13 -16.89
C ALA A 108 9.18 -6.92 -18.23
N ASP A 109 7.87 -7.22 -18.27
CA ASP A 109 7.02 -7.12 -19.47
C ASP A 109 6.33 -5.75 -19.64
N GLU A 110 6.69 -4.76 -18.82
CA GLU A 110 6.22 -3.38 -19.04
C GLU A 110 6.72 -2.85 -20.40
N PRO A 111 5.92 -1.97 -21.08
CA PRO A 111 6.35 -1.36 -22.32
C PRO A 111 7.71 -0.67 -22.19
N ALA A 112 8.59 -0.83 -23.18
CA ALA A 112 9.94 -0.28 -23.15
C ALA A 112 9.97 1.24 -22.89
N ALA A 113 8.96 1.96 -23.41
CA ALA A 113 8.85 3.41 -23.23
C ALA A 113 8.61 3.84 -21.77
N THR A 114 8.03 2.98 -20.93
CA THR A 114 7.63 3.31 -19.56
C THR A 114 8.36 2.50 -18.50
N ARG A 115 9.04 1.41 -18.88
CA ARG A 115 9.69 0.48 -17.94
C ARG A 115 10.71 1.14 -17.01
N THR A 116 11.40 2.16 -17.47
CA THR A 116 12.38 2.93 -16.68
C THR A 116 11.79 4.20 -16.07
N SER A 117 10.52 4.51 -16.36
CA SER A 117 9.85 5.69 -15.82
C SER A 117 9.45 5.48 -14.36
N GLN A 118 9.42 6.58 -13.62
CA GLN A 118 8.81 6.57 -12.30
C GLN A 118 7.29 6.41 -12.39
N PRO A 119 6.62 5.82 -11.38
CA PRO A 119 5.17 5.58 -11.43
C PRO A 119 4.33 6.83 -11.72
N TRP A 120 4.77 8.01 -11.29
CA TRP A 120 4.06 9.27 -11.56
C TRP A 120 4.15 9.76 -13.01
N ALA A 121 5.07 9.23 -13.79
CA ALA A 121 5.16 9.51 -15.23
C ALA A 121 4.22 8.62 -16.07
N LEU A 122 3.56 7.64 -15.46
CA LEU A 122 2.58 6.80 -16.12
C LEU A 122 1.24 7.54 -16.29
N ASP A 123 0.39 7.05 -17.21
CA ASP A 123 -0.92 7.65 -17.45
C ASP A 123 -1.95 7.21 -16.38
N TRP A 124 -2.04 7.99 -15.32
CA TRP A 124 -2.98 7.75 -14.23
C TRP A 124 -4.44 7.95 -14.65
N ASN A 125 -4.70 8.76 -15.68
CA ASN A 125 -6.06 9.01 -16.15
C ASN A 125 -6.59 7.80 -16.92
N ALA A 126 -5.73 7.14 -17.69
CA ALA A 126 -6.06 5.90 -18.40
C ALA A 126 -6.05 4.67 -17.49
N ALA A 127 -5.48 4.75 -16.28
CA ALA A 127 -5.40 3.62 -15.36
C ALA A 127 -6.81 3.14 -14.95
N PRO A 128 -7.06 1.82 -14.96
CA PRO A 128 -8.35 1.29 -14.53
C PRO A 128 -8.58 1.57 -13.04
N PRO A 129 -9.82 1.90 -12.63
CA PRO A 129 -10.16 1.96 -11.22
C PRO A 129 -10.07 0.56 -10.60
N TYR A 130 -9.81 0.51 -9.29
CA TYR A 130 -9.94 -0.76 -8.57
C TYR A 130 -11.38 -1.28 -8.66
N SER A 131 -11.52 -2.57 -8.91
CA SER A 131 -12.78 -3.30 -8.78
C SER A 131 -12.52 -4.73 -8.32
N ASP A 132 -13.45 -5.31 -7.58
CA ASP A 132 -13.32 -6.71 -7.14
C ASP A 132 -13.34 -7.67 -8.34
N ASP A 133 -14.08 -7.37 -9.40
CA ASP A 133 -14.12 -8.20 -10.61
C ASP A 133 -12.75 -8.29 -11.29
N ALA A 134 -12.04 -7.16 -11.40
CA ALA A 134 -10.74 -7.12 -12.09
C ALA A 134 -9.56 -7.46 -11.17
N HIS A 135 -9.63 -7.13 -9.89
CA HIS A 135 -8.47 -7.14 -8.99
C HIS A 135 -8.68 -7.95 -7.71
N GLY A 136 -9.90 -8.46 -7.45
CA GLY A 136 -10.25 -9.14 -6.20
C GLY A 136 -9.44 -10.41 -5.96
N GLU A 137 -9.13 -11.19 -7.00
CA GLU A 137 -8.30 -12.40 -6.87
C GLU A 137 -6.85 -12.02 -6.47
N LEU A 138 -6.27 -11.00 -7.08
CA LEU A 138 -4.94 -10.52 -6.72
C LEU A 138 -4.92 -9.97 -5.29
N LYS A 139 -5.93 -9.18 -4.91
CA LYS A 139 -6.12 -8.69 -3.53
C LYS A 139 -6.14 -9.84 -2.53
N ARG A 140 -6.93 -10.87 -2.78
CA ARG A 140 -7.06 -12.06 -1.94
C ARG A 140 -5.71 -12.75 -1.76
N ARG A 141 -4.97 -12.98 -2.83
CA ARG A 141 -3.64 -13.63 -2.80
C ARG A 141 -2.62 -12.83 -2.00
N ILE A 142 -2.61 -11.50 -2.17
CA ILE A 142 -1.72 -10.62 -1.38
C ILE A 142 -2.07 -10.71 0.10
N GLY A 143 -3.35 -10.65 0.46
CA GLY A 143 -3.82 -10.78 1.84
C GLY A 143 -3.45 -12.13 2.47
N GLU A 144 -3.59 -13.22 1.74
CA GLU A 144 -3.20 -14.56 2.20
C GLU A 144 -1.69 -14.69 2.43
N TYR A 145 -0.88 -14.10 1.55
CA TYR A 145 0.56 -14.09 1.74
C TYR A 145 0.96 -13.35 3.02
N LEU A 146 0.37 -12.16 3.25
CA LEU A 146 0.62 -11.39 4.47
C LEU A 146 0.19 -12.12 5.73
N ALA A 147 -0.94 -12.82 5.71
CA ALA A 147 -1.39 -13.62 6.85
C ALA A 147 -0.44 -14.80 7.17
N LYS A 148 0.07 -15.48 6.16
CA LYS A 148 1.02 -16.61 6.33
C LYS A 148 2.38 -16.15 6.84
N SER A 149 2.90 -15.02 6.37
CA SER A 149 4.18 -14.49 6.80
C SER A 149 4.18 -14.08 8.27
N ALA A 150 3.08 -13.53 8.78
CA ALA A 150 2.91 -13.19 10.20
C ALA A 150 3.03 -14.43 11.13
N THR A 151 2.51 -15.58 10.70
CA THR A 151 2.57 -16.83 11.49
C THR A 151 3.98 -17.42 11.57
N HIS A 152 4.85 -17.16 10.59
CA HIS A 152 6.23 -17.66 10.61
C HIS A 152 7.15 -16.84 11.52
N GLU A 153 6.94 -15.54 11.63
CA GLU A 153 7.70 -14.66 12.53
C GLU A 153 7.38 -14.95 14.00
N SER A 154 6.11 -15.19 14.32
CA SER A 154 5.68 -15.54 15.69
C SER A 154 6.26 -16.87 16.20
N LYS A 155 6.73 -17.76 15.31
CA LYS A 155 7.36 -19.05 15.70
C LYS A 155 8.88 -18.98 15.83
N ARG A 156 9.49 -17.84 15.49
CA ARG A 156 10.95 -17.61 15.57
C ARG A 156 11.37 -16.71 16.73
N SER A 157 10.43 -16.17 17.47
CA SER A 157 10.62 -15.39 18.71
C SER A 157 10.36 -16.26 19.92
#